data_9603885b1b8130549e50a40d2d0142e5
#
_entry.id   9603885b1b8130549e50a40d2d0142e5
#
_cell.length_a   1.000
_cell.length_b   1.000
_cell.length_c   1.000
_cell.angle_alpha   90.00
_cell.angle_beta   90.00
_cell.angle_gamma   90.00
#
_symmetry.space_group_name_H-M   'P 1'
#
loop_
_entity.id
_entity.type
_entity.pdbx_description
1 polymer ?
#
loop_
_entity_poly.entity_id
_entity_poly.type
_entity_poly.pdbx_seq_one_letter_code
_entity_poly.pdbx_strand_id
1 'polypeptide(L)'
;VQASCGGFLKGDASEARAFLEGVSMRRHVAPCLGWAFYLLSVTILVWDGSRTPESSLLSGEAAFTFGLVRLLFFSGGFFLGAYCAWKRRGSYRFGRVLCVAAGLIALGGLSVLAASLVSVWMAMLGAGFIGIGSAVLFMLWQKAFSLRGIFVAGYCLMIASALGVLLFLAVSLVGFFGYPITMSVCAALVSAGILWAVGKDAPSDVYPAMLGWARKTPFRDLWKPVLCVSAFGFVWQIVYALGLSNPSLSAVLQSSFVFSQLLASLALGIAWYRFHEYVHIELVFQLLFPIMATGFLLMPFFGYSYRVAFISFSLFAFGVMSILMQLACLQKSESLHVDPIIVVGVFAGFVYSSMTAGFVVGHALQGGSDFGFAHLLVLALVLVYGLSAVFFAIKFRWRESKPAGAVDGEVEGARDVCGAIARDAGLSARETEVFGLIVKGRDLPYIADKLVVSKNTVRTHMKNIYVKLGVHSKQEVIDLVDAFEKR
;
A
#
# COMPACT_ATOMS: atom_id res chain seq x y z
N VAL A 1 6.33 17.98 18.36
CA VAL A 1 5.84 16.98 17.37
C VAL A 1 5.86 15.57 17.96
N GLN A 2 6.80 15.21 18.84
CA GLN A 2 6.83 13.87 19.49
C GLN A 2 5.91 13.74 20.71
N ALA A 3 5.51 14.81 21.36
CA ALA A 3 4.53 14.77 22.45
C ALA A 3 3.11 14.45 21.93
N SER A 4 2.77 14.80 20.69
CA SER A 4 1.50 14.43 20.06
C SER A 4 1.45 12.98 19.57
N CYS A 5 2.60 12.38 19.21
CA CYS A 5 2.65 10.97 18.82
C CYS A 5 2.49 10.00 20.00
N GLY A 6 3.03 10.33 21.18
CA GLY A 6 2.90 9.45 22.37
C GLY A 6 1.49 9.42 22.96
N GLY A 7 0.72 10.49 22.83
CA GLY A 7 -0.69 10.55 23.20
C GLY A 7 -1.61 9.84 22.20
N PHE A 8 -1.26 9.92 20.92
CA PHE A 8 -2.00 9.30 19.83
C PHE A 8 -1.89 7.78 19.86
N LEU A 9 -0.67 7.24 20.12
CA LEU A 9 -0.45 5.79 20.25
C LEU A 9 -1.12 5.16 21.50
N LYS A 10 -1.32 5.93 22.56
CA LYS A 10 -2.08 5.44 23.73
C LYS A 10 -3.60 5.40 23.46
N GLY A 11 -4.13 6.31 22.65
CA GLY A 11 -5.51 6.27 22.17
C GLY A 11 -5.77 5.05 21.29
N ASP A 12 -4.88 4.79 20.31
CA ASP A 12 -4.95 3.66 19.40
C ASP A 12 -4.89 2.30 20.12
N ALA A 13 -4.07 2.16 21.16
CA ALA A 13 -3.99 0.92 21.93
C ALA A 13 -5.25 0.66 22.77
N SER A 14 -5.93 1.71 23.24
CA SER A 14 -7.22 1.58 23.94
C SER A 14 -8.36 1.26 22.99
N GLU A 15 -8.38 1.85 21.80
CA GLU A 15 -9.32 1.52 20.72
C GLU A 15 -9.10 0.11 20.20
N ALA A 16 -7.85 -0.34 20.10
CA ALA A 16 -7.51 -1.71 19.75
C ALA A 16 -8.05 -2.74 20.76
N ARG A 17 -7.92 -2.46 22.06
CA ARG A 17 -8.49 -3.30 23.10
C ARG A 17 -10.02 -3.28 23.06
N ALA A 18 -10.63 -2.12 22.91
CA ALA A 18 -12.08 -1.98 22.77
C ALA A 18 -12.63 -2.69 21.52
N PHE A 19 -11.85 -2.70 20.41
CA PHE A 19 -12.16 -3.46 19.21
C PHE A 19 -12.14 -4.98 19.46
N LEU A 20 -11.09 -5.46 20.16
CA LEU A 20 -10.93 -6.89 20.47
C LEU A 20 -11.91 -7.35 21.55
N GLU A 21 -12.31 -6.47 22.47
CA GLU A 21 -13.30 -6.74 23.53
C GLU A 21 -14.76 -6.71 23.03
N GLY A 22 -14.99 -6.53 21.74
CA GLY A 22 -16.31 -6.61 21.10
C GLY A 22 -17.23 -5.39 21.28
N VAL A 23 -16.83 -4.39 22.05
CA VAL A 23 -17.65 -3.19 22.32
C VAL A 23 -17.78 -2.32 21.07
N SER A 24 -16.79 -2.36 20.15
CA SER A 24 -16.75 -1.58 18.91
C SER A 24 -16.96 -2.43 17.65
N MET A 25 -17.06 -3.75 17.75
CA MET A 25 -17.06 -4.69 16.63
C MET A 25 -18.17 -4.41 15.60
N ARG A 26 -19.38 -4.02 16.06
CA ARG A 26 -20.52 -3.73 15.16
C ARG A 26 -20.26 -2.56 14.21
N ARG A 27 -19.49 -1.54 14.62
CA ARG A 27 -19.16 -0.39 13.76
C ARG A 27 -18.15 -0.72 12.66
N HIS A 28 -17.38 -1.80 12.80
CA HIS A 28 -16.30 -2.19 11.89
C HIS A 28 -16.65 -3.37 10.98
N VAL A 29 -17.72 -4.11 11.29
CA VAL A 29 -18.18 -5.26 10.47
C VAL A 29 -18.60 -4.79 9.07
N ALA A 30 -19.38 -3.73 8.97
CA ALA A 30 -19.86 -3.23 7.68
C ALA A 30 -18.71 -2.83 6.73
N PRO A 31 -17.67 -2.06 7.15
CA PRO A 31 -16.50 -1.79 6.32
C PRO A 31 -15.74 -3.05 5.89
N CYS A 32 -15.57 -4.03 6.79
CA CYS A 32 -14.89 -5.29 6.44
C CYS A 32 -15.69 -6.06 5.38
N LEU A 33 -17.00 -6.19 5.54
CA LEU A 33 -17.87 -6.86 4.56
C LEU A 33 -17.88 -6.10 3.24
N GLY A 34 -18.03 -4.79 3.26
CA GLY A 34 -18.07 -4.00 2.04
C GLY A 34 -16.79 -4.08 1.23
N TRP A 35 -15.63 -4.03 1.89
CA TRP A 35 -14.34 -4.23 1.24
C TRP A 35 -14.15 -5.67 0.77
N ALA A 36 -14.63 -6.67 1.52
CA ALA A 36 -14.60 -8.07 1.11
C ALA A 36 -15.41 -8.31 -0.17
N PHE A 37 -16.60 -7.69 -0.32
CA PHE A 37 -17.37 -7.73 -1.57
C PHE A 37 -16.67 -7.03 -2.73
N TYR A 38 -15.94 -5.93 -2.47
CA TYR A 38 -15.10 -5.32 -3.49
C TYR A 38 -14.00 -6.28 -3.96
N LEU A 39 -13.28 -6.91 -3.03
CA LEU A 39 -12.25 -7.88 -3.33
C LEU A 39 -12.81 -9.12 -4.06
N LEU A 40 -13.98 -9.62 -3.66
CA LEU A 40 -14.68 -10.67 -4.36
C LEU A 40 -14.94 -10.29 -5.83
N SER A 41 -15.47 -9.08 -6.06
CA SER A 41 -15.71 -8.57 -7.42
C SER A 41 -14.46 -8.60 -8.28
N VAL A 42 -13.36 -8.05 -7.77
CA VAL A 42 -12.08 -8.01 -8.50
C VAL A 42 -11.53 -9.42 -8.73
N THR A 43 -11.63 -10.31 -7.73
CA THR A 43 -11.13 -11.69 -7.83
C THR A 43 -11.89 -12.50 -8.87
N ILE A 44 -13.23 -12.39 -8.92
CA ILE A 44 -14.03 -13.06 -9.94
C ILE A 44 -13.62 -12.59 -11.34
N LEU A 45 -13.46 -11.28 -11.56
CA LEU A 45 -13.03 -10.75 -12.86
C LEU A 45 -11.63 -11.22 -13.28
N VAL A 46 -10.75 -11.45 -12.32
CA VAL A 46 -9.41 -11.97 -12.60
C VAL A 46 -9.46 -13.45 -12.99
N TRP A 47 -10.18 -14.28 -12.24
CA TRP A 47 -10.07 -15.73 -12.40
C TRP A 47 -11.09 -16.38 -13.33
N ASP A 48 -12.30 -15.82 -13.40
CA ASP A 48 -13.42 -16.46 -14.11
C ASP A 48 -13.92 -15.67 -15.32
N GLY A 49 -13.48 -14.41 -15.50
CA GLY A 49 -13.91 -13.57 -16.63
C GLY A 49 -13.60 -14.14 -18.01
N SER A 50 -12.73 -15.18 -18.08
CA SER A 50 -12.32 -15.80 -19.35
C SER A 50 -12.99 -17.19 -19.63
N ARG A 51 -13.83 -17.72 -18.71
CA ARG A 51 -14.24 -19.14 -18.74
C ARG A 51 -15.73 -19.38 -18.95
N THR A 52 -16.53 -18.40 -19.36
CA THR A 52 -17.98 -18.53 -19.23
C THR A 52 -18.77 -18.58 -20.53
N PRO A 53 -20.05 -19.04 -20.51
CA PRO A 53 -20.97 -18.95 -21.62
C PRO A 53 -21.24 -17.50 -22.08
N GLU A 54 -21.19 -16.52 -21.15
CA GLU A 54 -21.12 -15.09 -21.50
C GLU A 54 -19.88 -14.78 -22.33
N SER A 55 -18.84 -15.61 -22.23
CA SER A 55 -17.53 -15.46 -22.87
C SER A 55 -17.36 -16.26 -24.16
N SER A 56 -18.41 -16.87 -24.71
CA SER A 56 -18.30 -17.46 -26.05
C SER A 56 -17.85 -16.43 -27.10
N LEU A 57 -18.14 -15.15 -26.85
CA LEU A 57 -17.64 -14.00 -27.60
C LEU A 57 -16.27 -13.51 -27.15
N LEU A 58 -15.81 -13.86 -25.95
CA LEU A 58 -14.56 -13.42 -25.34
C LEU A 58 -13.56 -14.59 -25.27
N SER A 59 -13.36 -15.32 -26.37
CA SER A 59 -12.34 -16.37 -26.47
C SER A 59 -11.04 -15.86 -27.08
N GLY A 60 -9.92 -16.42 -26.67
CA GLY A 60 -8.60 -16.11 -27.26
C GLY A 60 -8.23 -14.62 -27.18
N GLU A 61 -7.96 -14.00 -28.33
CA GLU A 61 -7.53 -12.59 -28.45
C GLU A 61 -8.57 -11.59 -27.89
N ALA A 62 -9.86 -11.90 -27.98
CA ALA A 62 -10.91 -11.03 -27.44
C ALA A 62 -10.88 -11.03 -25.89
N ALA A 63 -10.61 -12.17 -25.26
CA ALA A 63 -10.45 -12.24 -23.80
C ALA A 63 -9.21 -11.48 -23.31
N PHE A 64 -8.11 -11.59 -24.03
CA PHE A 64 -6.91 -10.80 -23.75
C PHE A 64 -7.20 -9.29 -23.89
N THR A 65 -7.82 -8.88 -25.01
CA THR A 65 -8.13 -7.47 -25.24
C THR A 65 -9.09 -6.91 -24.19
N PHE A 66 -10.10 -7.68 -23.76
CA PHE A 66 -10.99 -7.33 -22.66
C PHE A 66 -10.22 -7.09 -21.34
N GLY A 67 -9.35 -8.03 -20.99
CA GLY A 67 -8.49 -7.92 -19.81
C GLY A 67 -7.56 -6.71 -19.87
N LEU A 68 -6.94 -6.47 -21.02
CA LEU A 68 -6.06 -5.34 -21.28
C LEU A 68 -6.79 -3.99 -21.16
N VAL A 69 -7.92 -3.84 -21.85
CA VAL A 69 -8.72 -2.62 -21.77
C VAL A 69 -9.16 -2.35 -20.33
N ARG A 70 -9.65 -3.37 -19.63
CA ARG A 70 -10.03 -3.24 -18.23
C ARG A 70 -8.88 -2.77 -17.35
N LEU A 71 -7.68 -3.36 -17.47
CA LEU A 71 -6.50 -2.98 -16.69
C LEU A 71 -6.00 -1.58 -17.02
N LEU A 72 -6.00 -1.19 -18.30
CA LEU A 72 -5.64 0.16 -18.73
C LEU A 72 -6.57 1.22 -18.14
N PHE A 73 -7.87 1.00 -18.22
CA PHE A 73 -8.85 1.93 -17.67
C PHE A 73 -8.90 1.89 -16.14
N PHE A 74 -8.56 0.77 -15.52
CA PHE A 74 -8.40 0.67 -14.08
C PHE A 74 -7.21 1.49 -13.58
N SER A 75 -6.02 1.33 -14.19
CA SER A 75 -4.84 2.12 -13.85
C SER A 75 -5.01 3.60 -14.18
N GLY A 76 -5.59 3.93 -15.34
CA GLY A 76 -5.93 5.29 -15.72
C GLY A 76 -6.96 5.94 -14.79
N GLY A 77 -7.93 5.16 -14.30
CA GLY A 77 -8.94 5.59 -13.33
C GLY A 77 -8.34 6.08 -12.02
N PHE A 78 -7.27 5.47 -11.55
CA PHE A 78 -6.54 5.93 -10.36
C PHE A 78 -5.90 7.30 -10.59
N PHE A 79 -5.19 7.51 -11.70
CA PHE A 79 -4.59 8.81 -12.01
C PHE A 79 -5.64 9.89 -12.25
N LEU A 80 -6.74 9.55 -12.95
CA LEU A 80 -7.86 10.47 -13.17
C LEU A 80 -8.51 10.88 -11.84
N GLY A 81 -8.77 9.93 -10.94
CA GLY A 81 -9.33 10.20 -9.61
C GLY A 81 -8.42 11.08 -8.76
N ALA A 82 -7.11 10.77 -8.74
CA ALA A 82 -6.11 11.60 -8.06
C ALA A 82 -6.07 13.02 -8.61
N TYR A 83 -6.04 13.18 -9.94
CA TYR A 83 -6.07 14.48 -10.61
C TYR A 83 -7.35 15.28 -10.29
N CYS A 84 -8.51 14.63 -10.36
CA CYS A 84 -9.79 15.26 -10.03
C CYS A 84 -9.85 15.72 -8.57
N ALA A 85 -9.37 14.90 -7.63
CA ALA A 85 -9.30 15.24 -6.21
C ALA A 85 -8.33 16.40 -5.97
N TRP A 86 -7.17 16.38 -6.63
CA TRP A 86 -6.19 17.46 -6.57
C TRP A 86 -6.73 18.79 -7.13
N LYS A 87 -7.32 18.76 -8.33
CA LYS A 87 -7.89 19.96 -8.99
C LYS A 87 -9.02 20.58 -8.17
N ARG A 88 -9.84 19.77 -7.52
CA ARG A 88 -10.96 20.21 -6.67
C ARG A 88 -10.54 20.52 -5.24
N ARG A 89 -9.26 20.45 -4.90
CA ARG A 89 -8.71 20.67 -3.56
C ARG A 89 -9.41 19.85 -2.47
N GLY A 90 -9.78 18.61 -2.79
CA GLY A 90 -10.52 17.72 -1.88
C GLY A 90 -11.99 18.07 -1.68
N SER A 91 -12.50 19.19 -2.25
CA SER A 91 -13.91 19.59 -2.15
C SER A 91 -14.75 18.84 -3.19
N TYR A 92 -15.27 17.69 -2.82
CA TYR A 92 -16.21 16.91 -3.62
C TYR A 92 -17.23 16.20 -2.71
N ARG A 93 -18.45 16.03 -3.23
CA ARG A 93 -19.49 15.29 -2.48
C ARG A 93 -19.24 13.80 -2.63
N PHE A 94 -18.83 13.14 -1.54
CA PHE A 94 -18.55 11.71 -1.50
C PHE A 94 -19.63 10.87 -2.15
N GLY A 95 -20.90 11.07 -1.78
CA GLY A 95 -22.02 10.33 -2.34
C GLY A 95 -22.20 10.50 -3.86
N ARG A 96 -21.92 11.70 -4.43
CA ARG A 96 -21.98 11.88 -5.89
C ARG A 96 -20.91 11.09 -6.61
N VAL A 97 -19.68 11.09 -6.10
CA VAL A 97 -18.59 10.32 -6.70
C VAL A 97 -18.86 8.83 -6.61
N LEU A 98 -19.44 8.37 -5.50
CA LEU A 98 -19.85 6.99 -5.30
C LEU A 98 -20.97 6.58 -6.27
N CYS A 99 -21.99 7.43 -6.48
CA CYS A 99 -23.03 7.18 -7.48
C CYS A 99 -22.44 7.08 -8.90
N VAL A 100 -21.49 7.93 -9.26
CA VAL A 100 -20.81 7.85 -10.56
C VAL A 100 -20.05 6.55 -10.70
N ALA A 101 -19.30 6.13 -9.67
CA ALA A 101 -18.57 4.87 -9.70
C ALA A 101 -19.50 3.66 -9.84
N ALA A 102 -20.57 3.59 -9.06
CA ALA A 102 -21.57 2.53 -9.13
C ALA A 102 -22.29 2.53 -10.49
N GLY A 103 -22.63 3.70 -11.02
CA GLY A 103 -23.24 3.86 -12.35
C GLY A 103 -22.33 3.37 -13.47
N LEU A 104 -21.04 3.69 -13.42
CA LEU A 104 -20.06 3.18 -14.40
C LEU A 104 -19.94 1.65 -14.33
N ILE A 105 -19.88 1.07 -13.14
CA ILE A 105 -19.83 -0.39 -12.98
C ILE A 105 -21.10 -1.04 -13.52
N ALA A 106 -22.28 -0.50 -13.22
CA ALA A 106 -23.55 -1.02 -13.72
C ALA A 106 -23.68 -0.90 -15.25
N LEU A 107 -23.33 0.27 -15.81
CA LEU A 107 -23.30 0.48 -17.26
C LEU A 107 -22.31 -0.46 -17.94
N GLY A 108 -21.16 -0.69 -17.32
CA GLY A 108 -20.15 -1.62 -17.79
C GLY A 108 -20.68 -3.05 -17.84
N GLY A 109 -21.37 -3.52 -16.79
CA GLY A 109 -22.01 -4.81 -16.76
C GLY A 109 -23.10 -4.97 -17.83
N LEU A 110 -23.97 -3.97 -17.99
CA LEU A 110 -25.00 -3.95 -19.03
C LEU A 110 -24.38 -3.96 -20.43
N SER A 111 -23.27 -3.23 -20.65
CA SER A 111 -22.57 -3.23 -21.93
C SER A 111 -21.98 -4.60 -22.27
N VAL A 112 -21.45 -5.33 -21.27
CA VAL A 112 -20.96 -6.70 -21.49
C VAL A 112 -22.10 -7.65 -21.79
N LEU A 113 -23.23 -7.56 -21.09
CA LEU A 113 -24.43 -8.37 -21.38
C LEU A 113 -24.97 -8.09 -22.78
N ALA A 114 -25.00 -6.82 -23.20
CA ALA A 114 -25.44 -6.42 -24.54
C ALA A 114 -24.48 -6.86 -25.65
N ALA A 115 -23.22 -7.21 -25.32
CA ALA A 115 -22.22 -7.62 -26.30
C ALA A 115 -22.64 -8.86 -27.10
N SER A 116 -23.36 -9.81 -26.45
CA SER A 116 -23.92 -11.01 -27.11
C SER A 116 -24.93 -10.70 -28.20
N LEU A 117 -25.61 -9.53 -28.10
CA LEU A 117 -26.66 -9.12 -29.05
C LEU A 117 -26.14 -8.16 -30.12
N VAL A 118 -25.09 -7.39 -29.84
CA VAL A 118 -24.67 -6.28 -30.71
C VAL A 118 -23.30 -6.54 -31.32
N SER A 119 -22.23 -6.54 -30.51
CA SER A 119 -20.87 -6.79 -30.96
C SER A 119 -19.89 -6.87 -29.80
N VAL A 120 -18.70 -7.47 -30.05
CA VAL A 120 -17.59 -7.56 -29.09
C VAL A 120 -17.11 -6.20 -28.59
N TRP A 121 -17.26 -5.13 -29.38
CA TRP A 121 -16.88 -3.76 -28.99
C TRP A 121 -17.67 -3.24 -27.79
N MET A 122 -18.91 -3.69 -27.63
CA MET A 122 -19.72 -3.38 -26.45
C MET A 122 -19.09 -3.96 -25.17
N ALA A 123 -18.52 -5.17 -25.27
CA ALA A 123 -17.77 -5.74 -24.15
C ALA A 123 -16.51 -4.92 -23.81
N MET A 124 -15.80 -4.42 -24.82
CA MET A 124 -14.62 -3.57 -24.61
C MET A 124 -14.98 -2.24 -23.93
N LEU A 125 -16.08 -1.61 -24.34
CA LEU A 125 -16.60 -0.42 -23.66
C LEU A 125 -16.99 -0.75 -22.22
N GLY A 126 -17.64 -1.90 -21.99
CA GLY A 126 -17.98 -2.39 -20.66
C GLY A 126 -16.76 -2.60 -19.78
N ALA A 127 -15.68 -3.19 -20.33
CA ALA A 127 -14.41 -3.37 -19.63
C ALA A 127 -13.82 -2.03 -19.16
N GLY A 128 -13.86 -1.00 -20.02
CA GLY A 128 -13.41 0.34 -19.67
C GLY A 128 -14.22 0.96 -18.51
N PHE A 129 -15.54 0.90 -18.59
CA PHE A 129 -16.41 1.42 -17.52
C PHE A 129 -16.23 0.68 -16.20
N ILE A 130 -16.14 -0.66 -16.20
CA ILE A 130 -15.84 -1.46 -15.01
C ILE A 130 -14.47 -1.08 -14.45
N GLY A 131 -13.46 -0.89 -15.31
CA GLY A 131 -12.12 -0.50 -14.90
C GLY A 131 -12.12 0.83 -14.13
N ILE A 132 -12.64 1.90 -14.72
CA ILE A 132 -12.69 3.23 -14.07
C ILE A 132 -13.56 3.18 -12.81
N GLY A 133 -14.74 2.60 -12.88
CA GLY A 133 -15.66 2.52 -11.74
C GLY A 133 -15.04 1.79 -10.55
N SER A 134 -14.36 0.67 -10.79
CA SER A 134 -13.67 -0.12 -9.76
C SER A 134 -12.49 0.65 -9.16
N ALA A 135 -11.72 1.41 -9.94
CA ALA A 135 -10.63 2.24 -9.43
C ALA A 135 -11.14 3.35 -8.49
N VAL A 136 -12.23 4.02 -8.89
CA VAL A 136 -12.86 5.05 -8.06
C VAL A 136 -13.42 4.43 -6.77
N LEU A 137 -14.10 3.29 -6.86
CA LEU A 137 -14.63 2.59 -5.69
C LEU A 137 -13.53 2.16 -4.73
N PHE A 138 -12.38 1.68 -5.24
CA PHE A 138 -11.19 1.40 -4.44
C PHE A 138 -10.74 2.62 -3.65
N MET A 139 -10.55 3.76 -4.32
CA MET A 139 -10.07 4.99 -3.68
C MET A 139 -11.04 5.52 -2.62
N LEU A 140 -12.35 5.40 -2.85
CA LEU A 140 -13.37 5.78 -1.89
C LEU A 140 -13.35 4.89 -0.64
N TRP A 141 -13.08 3.59 -0.80
CA TRP A 141 -12.87 2.69 0.33
C TRP A 141 -11.62 3.08 1.15
N GLN A 142 -10.51 3.40 0.48
CA GLN A 142 -9.30 3.84 1.18
C GLN A 142 -9.55 5.13 1.96
N LYS A 143 -10.32 6.07 1.40
CA LYS A 143 -10.76 7.25 2.14
C LYS A 143 -11.64 6.89 3.34
N ALA A 144 -12.57 5.95 3.20
CA ALA A 144 -13.39 5.49 4.30
C ALA A 144 -12.57 4.82 5.43
N PHE A 145 -11.48 4.12 5.09
CA PHE A 145 -10.57 3.54 6.07
C PHE A 145 -9.73 4.59 6.78
N SER A 146 -9.25 5.62 6.08
CA SER A 146 -8.43 6.67 6.68
C SER A 146 -9.17 7.44 7.79
N LEU A 147 -10.51 7.50 7.75
CA LEU A 147 -11.33 8.15 8.77
C LEU A 147 -11.44 7.36 10.09
N ARG A 148 -10.91 6.13 10.12
CA ARG A 148 -10.99 5.22 11.28
C ARG A 148 -9.69 5.04 12.04
N GLY A 149 -8.65 5.78 11.66
CA GLY A 149 -7.29 5.60 12.17
C GLY A 149 -6.57 4.39 11.56
N ILE A 150 -5.25 4.48 11.51
CA ILE A 150 -4.38 3.51 10.81
C ILE A 150 -4.47 2.09 11.38
N PHE A 151 -4.60 1.99 12.71
CA PHE A 151 -4.65 0.70 13.39
C PHE A 151 -5.91 -0.10 13.03
N VAL A 152 -7.08 0.54 13.12
CA VAL A 152 -8.37 -0.07 12.75
C VAL A 152 -8.45 -0.34 11.26
N ALA A 153 -7.94 0.58 10.43
CA ALA A 153 -7.84 0.39 8.98
C ALA A 153 -7.03 -0.87 8.64
N GLY A 154 -5.90 -1.10 9.34
CA GLY A 154 -5.08 -2.30 9.17
C GLY A 154 -5.87 -3.58 9.42
N TYR A 155 -6.54 -3.69 10.56
CA TYR A 155 -7.39 -4.86 10.85
C TYR A 155 -8.51 -5.03 9.84
N CYS A 156 -9.20 -3.94 9.46
CA CYS A 156 -10.27 -4.02 8.47
C CYS A 156 -9.75 -4.54 7.13
N LEU A 157 -8.58 -4.08 6.66
CA LEU A 157 -7.97 -4.54 5.42
C LEU A 157 -7.61 -6.03 5.47
N MET A 158 -7.02 -6.50 6.57
CA MET A 158 -6.63 -7.90 6.73
C MET A 158 -7.84 -8.84 6.86
N ILE A 159 -8.79 -8.50 7.73
CA ILE A 159 -10.03 -9.28 7.91
C ILE A 159 -10.82 -9.32 6.60
N ALA A 160 -10.98 -8.19 5.93
CA ALA A 160 -11.72 -8.13 4.69
C ALA A 160 -11.02 -8.89 3.55
N SER A 161 -9.68 -8.91 3.52
CA SER A 161 -8.92 -9.71 2.55
C SER A 161 -9.16 -11.21 2.77
N ALA A 162 -9.14 -11.67 4.01
CA ALA A 162 -9.48 -13.07 4.34
C ALA A 162 -10.94 -13.40 3.99
N LEU A 163 -11.88 -12.53 4.36
CA LEU A 163 -13.31 -12.71 4.05
C LEU A 163 -13.57 -12.70 2.53
N GLY A 164 -12.92 -11.83 1.77
CA GLY A 164 -13.06 -11.77 0.31
C GLY A 164 -12.65 -13.09 -0.35
N VAL A 165 -11.56 -13.70 0.11
CA VAL A 165 -11.11 -15.01 -0.36
C VAL A 165 -12.09 -16.13 0.04
N LEU A 166 -12.60 -16.10 1.26
CA LEU A 166 -13.59 -17.07 1.72
C LEU A 166 -14.91 -16.96 0.96
N LEU A 167 -15.36 -15.74 0.65
CA LEU A 167 -16.52 -15.49 -0.20
C LEU A 167 -16.30 -16.01 -1.62
N PHE A 168 -15.10 -15.77 -2.19
CA PHE A 168 -14.74 -16.31 -3.50
C PHE A 168 -14.78 -17.84 -3.50
N LEU A 169 -14.21 -18.48 -2.48
CA LEU A 169 -14.26 -19.95 -2.33
C LEU A 169 -15.70 -20.45 -2.21
N ALA A 170 -16.55 -19.78 -1.42
CA ALA A 170 -17.96 -20.15 -1.26
C ALA A 170 -18.73 -20.05 -2.59
N VAL A 171 -18.54 -18.97 -3.35
CA VAL A 171 -19.12 -18.81 -4.69
C VAL A 171 -18.62 -19.90 -5.65
N SER A 172 -17.33 -20.25 -5.57
CA SER A 172 -16.70 -21.32 -6.35
C SER A 172 -17.33 -22.70 -6.08
N LEU A 173 -17.60 -23.00 -4.82
CA LEU A 173 -18.21 -24.28 -4.41
C LEU A 173 -19.67 -24.43 -4.81
N VAL A 174 -20.42 -23.34 -4.83
CA VAL A 174 -21.84 -23.35 -5.23
C VAL A 174 -22.04 -23.48 -6.75
N GLY A 175 -20.96 -23.30 -7.53
CA GLY A 175 -21.02 -23.49 -8.98
C GLY A 175 -21.73 -22.37 -9.76
N PHE A 176 -21.87 -21.18 -9.16
CA PHE A 176 -22.51 -20.03 -9.80
C PHE A 176 -21.71 -19.41 -10.96
N PHE A 177 -20.78 -20.15 -11.56
CA PHE A 177 -19.88 -19.63 -12.60
C PHE A 177 -20.48 -19.49 -14.00
N GLY A 178 -21.81 -19.62 -14.15
CA GLY A 178 -22.46 -19.36 -15.44
C GLY A 178 -22.35 -17.89 -15.90
N TYR A 179 -22.22 -16.95 -14.95
CA TYR A 179 -22.23 -15.49 -15.23
C TYR A 179 -21.24 -14.71 -14.34
N PRO A 180 -19.93 -14.90 -14.46
CA PRO A 180 -18.96 -14.30 -13.54
C PRO A 180 -18.90 -12.77 -13.63
N ILE A 181 -19.04 -12.20 -14.82
CA ILE A 181 -19.01 -10.74 -14.98
C ILE A 181 -20.22 -10.12 -14.29
N THR A 182 -21.41 -10.70 -14.47
CA THR A 182 -22.60 -10.27 -13.76
C THR A 182 -22.45 -10.38 -12.24
N MET A 183 -21.91 -11.49 -11.76
CA MET A 183 -21.65 -11.68 -10.31
C MET A 183 -20.65 -10.68 -9.77
N SER A 184 -19.58 -10.42 -10.51
CA SER A 184 -18.61 -9.40 -10.15
C SER A 184 -19.23 -8.01 -10.04
N VAL A 185 -20.07 -7.63 -11.02
CA VAL A 185 -20.79 -6.35 -11.01
C VAL A 185 -21.73 -6.28 -9.80
N CYS A 186 -22.51 -7.34 -9.53
CA CYS A 186 -23.39 -7.40 -8.36
C CYS A 186 -22.60 -7.25 -7.05
N ALA A 187 -21.47 -7.96 -6.90
CA ALA A 187 -20.62 -7.83 -5.73
C ALA A 187 -20.07 -6.41 -5.56
N ALA A 188 -19.64 -5.76 -6.65
CA ALA A 188 -19.18 -4.38 -6.62
C ALA A 188 -20.30 -3.40 -6.23
N LEU A 189 -21.53 -3.60 -6.72
CA LEU A 189 -22.70 -2.78 -6.37
C LEU A 189 -23.11 -2.98 -4.91
N VAL A 190 -23.06 -4.20 -4.38
CA VAL A 190 -23.26 -4.48 -2.95
C VAL A 190 -22.19 -3.74 -2.12
N SER A 191 -20.94 -3.82 -2.53
CA SER A 191 -19.85 -3.07 -1.90
C SER A 191 -20.11 -1.56 -1.90
N ALA A 192 -20.55 -1.00 -3.02
CA ALA A 192 -20.89 0.42 -3.13
C ALA A 192 -22.09 0.80 -2.23
N GLY A 193 -23.10 -0.06 -2.12
CA GLY A 193 -24.25 0.12 -1.23
C GLY A 193 -23.83 0.16 0.26
N ILE A 194 -22.97 -0.75 0.66
CA ILE A 194 -22.41 -0.76 2.02
C ILE A 194 -21.57 0.51 2.25
N LEU A 195 -20.74 0.90 1.28
CA LEU A 195 -19.93 2.12 1.39
C LEU A 195 -20.81 3.38 1.47
N TRP A 196 -21.95 3.41 0.79
CA TRP A 196 -22.94 4.48 0.93
C TRP A 196 -23.46 4.58 2.36
N ALA A 197 -23.82 3.44 2.96
CA ALA A 197 -24.32 3.41 4.34
C ALA A 197 -23.25 3.85 5.35
N VAL A 198 -22.01 3.39 5.14
CA VAL A 198 -20.85 3.69 6.00
C VAL A 198 -20.36 5.13 5.83
N GLY A 199 -20.49 5.69 4.63
CA GLY A 199 -19.97 7.02 4.28
C GLY A 199 -20.91 8.18 4.60
N LYS A 200 -22.16 7.92 5.02
CA LYS A 200 -23.13 8.97 5.38
C LYS A 200 -22.67 9.84 6.55
N ASP A 201 -21.94 9.23 7.47
CA ASP A 201 -21.46 9.88 8.70
C ASP A 201 -20.04 10.45 8.55
N ALA A 202 -19.45 10.39 7.35
CA ALA A 202 -18.11 10.88 7.10
C ALA A 202 -18.11 12.42 7.00
N PRO A 203 -17.34 13.14 7.85
CA PRO A 203 -17.24 14.58 7.76
C PRO A 203 -16.66 15.00 6.41
N SER A 204 -17.29 16.00 5.78
CA SER A 204 -16.91 16.47 4.43
C SER A 204 -15.57 17.19 4.37
N ASP A 205 -15.04 17.67 5.49
CA ASP A 205 -13.97 18.69 5.54
C ASP A 205 -12.75 18.28 6.40
N VAL A 206 -12.42 16.99 6.48
CA VAL A 206 -11.31 16.49 7.31
C VAL A 206 -9.92 16.91 6.81
N TYR A 207 -9.81 17.29 5.55
CA TYR A 207 -8.52 17.68 4.95
C TYR A 207 -8.53 19.16 4.57
N PRO A 208 -7.89 20.03 5.37
CA PRO A 208 -7.78 21.45 5.04
C PRO A 208 -6.98 21.66 3.74
N ALA A 209 -7.35 22.72 3.03
CA ALA A 209 -6.85 23.05 1.71
C ALA A 209 -5.31 23.00 1.62
N MET A 210 -4.80 22.36 0.60
CA MET A 210 -3.40 22.08 0.25
C MET A 210 -2.54 23.33 -0.01
N LEU A 211 -2.46 24.32 0.86
CA LEU A 211 -1.67 25.54 0.59
C LEU A 211 -0.14 25.33 0.66
N GLY A 212 0.35 24.25 1.24
CA GLY A 212 1.79 23.95 1.40
C GLY A 212 2.35 22.81 0.53
N TRP A 213 1.53 22.15 -0.26
CA TRP A 213 1.87 20.89 -0.90
C TRP A 213 2.88 20.99 -2.04
N ALA A 214 2.92 22.12 -2.73
CA ALA A 214 3.82 22.32 -3.86
C ALA A 214 5.32 22.37 -3.49
N ARG A 215 5.68 22.50 -2.22
CA ARG A 215 7.06 22.72 -1.78
C ARG A 215 7.76 21.51 -1.13
N LYS A 216 7.03 20.49 -0.61
CA LYS A 216 7.68 19.31 0.00
C LYS A 216 7.04 18.06 -0.61
N THR A 217 7.74 17.43 -1.52
CA THR A 217 7.32 16.26 -2.30
C THR A 217 6.99 15.05 -1.39
N PRO A 218 5.70 14.76 -1.11
CA PRO A 218 5.30 13.57 -0.35
C PRO A 218 5.71 12.28 -1.06
N PHE A 219 5.97 12.38 -2.37
CA PHE A 219 6.36 11.29 -3.24
C PHE A 219 7.80 10.80 -3.01
N ARG A 220 8.67 11.62 -2.40
CA ARG A 220 10.08 11.26 -2.20
C ARG A 220 10.28 10.04 -1.28
N ASP A 221 9.38 9.83 -0.34
CA ASP A 221 9.53 8.75 0.65
C ASP A 221 8.77 7.47 0.26
N LEU A 222 7.70 7.60 -0.56
CA LEU A 222 6.86 6.47 -0.96
C LEU A 222 7.25 5.83 -2.30
N TRP A 223 8.18 6.43 -3.09
CA TRP A 223 8.58 5.84 -4.37
C TRP A 223 9.20 4.44 -4.23
N LYS A 224 9.93 4.19 -3.12
CA LYS A 224 10.55 2.88 -2.83
C LYS A 224 9.51 1.78 -2.62
N PRO A 225 8.55 1.94 -1.67
CA PRO A 225 7.43 0.99 -1.54
C PRO A 225 6.69 0.76 -2.86
N VAL A 226 6.44 1.82 -3.63
CA VAL A 226 5.75 1.71 -4.93
C VAL A 226 6.54 0.86 -5.90
N LEU A 227 7.85 1.09 -6.04
CA LEU A 227 8.70 0.28 -6.93
C LEU A 227 8.73 -1.19 -6.50
N CYS A 228 8.80 -1.44 -5.18
CA CYS A 228 8.78 -2.80 -4.64
C CYS A 228 7.50 -3.53 -5.02
N VAL A 229 6.34 -2.94 -4.74
CA VAL A 229 5.04 -3.57 -5.05
C VAL A 229 4.82 -3.67 -6.56
N SER A 230 5.26 -2.66 -7.33
CA SER A 230 5.19 -2.68 -8.81
C SER A 230 5.99 -3.83 -9.40
N ALA A 231 7.20 -4.10 -8.88
CA ALA A 231 8.02 -5.22 -9.34
C ALA A 231 7.34 -6.58 -9.08
N PHE A 232 6.79 -6.78 -7.88
CA PHE A 232 6.03 -8.00 -7.58
C PHE A 232 4.77 -8.13 -8.43
N GLY A 233 4.03 -7.04 -8.61
CA GLY A 233 2.82 -7.01 -9.44
C GLY A 233 3.11 -7.28 -10.92
N PHE A 234 4.21 -6.74 -11.45
CA PHE A 234 4.66 -7.00 -12.82
C PHE A 234 4.93 -8.49 -13.06
N VAL A 235 5.72 -9.08 -12.18
CA VAL A 235 6.04 -10.52 -12.25
C VAL A 235 4.79 -11.38 -12.14
N TRP A 236 3.93 -11.07 -11.17
CA TRP A 236 2.66 -11.76 -11.01
C TRP A 236 1.82 -11.76 -12.29
N GLN A 237 1.70 -10.60 -12.95
CA GLN A 237 0.88 -10.50 -14.17
C GLN A 237 1.48 -11.25 -15.35
N ILE A 238 2.80 -11.37 -15.45
CA ILE A 238 3.43 -12.24 -16.45
C ILE A 238 3.03 -13.70 -16.22
N VAL A 239 3.19 -14.18 -14.97
CA VAL A 239 2.83 -15.57 -14.61
C VAL A 239 1.35 -15.83 -14.82
N TYR A 240 0.50 -14.89 -14.47
CA TYR A 240 -0.94 -14.97 -14.68
C TYR A 240 -1.29 -15.06 -16.18
N ALA A 241 -0.74 -14.18 -17.01
CA ALA A 241 -0.98 -14.20 -18.44
C ALA A 241 -0.56 -15.53 -19.06
N LEU A 242 0.63 -16.04 -18.72
CA LEU A 242 1.10 -17.35 -19.17
C LEU A 242 0.18 -18.52 -18.73
N GLY A 243 -0.49 -18.37 -17.58
CA GLY A 243 -1.43 -19.35 -17.08
C GLY A 243 -2.76 -19.40 -17.82
N LEU A 244 -3.17 -18.30 -18.45
CA LEU A 244 -4.47 -18.21 -19.15
C LEU A 244 -4.56 -19.18 -20.34
N SER A 245 -3.46 -19.45 -21.04
CA SER A 245 -3.42 -20.36 -22.20
C SER A 245 -3.40 -21.83 -21.82
N ASN A 246 -3.18 -22.17 -20.54
CA ASN A 246 -3.09 -23.55 -20.07
C ASN A 246 -4.12 -23.83 -18.95
N PRO A 247 -5.22 -24.57 -19.24
CA PRO A 247 -6.29 -24.80 -18.26
C PRO A 247 -5.82 -25.49 -16.97
N SER A 248 -4.88 -26.43 -17.06
CA SER A 248 -4.36 -27.13 -15.88
C SER A 248 -3.52 -26.20 -15.00
N LEU A 249 -2.67 -25.36 -15.61
CA LEU A 249 -1.88 -24.34 -14.89
C LEU A 249 -2.79 -23.28 -14.27
N SER A 250 -3.81 -22.84 -14.99
CA SER A 250 -4.78 -21.88 -14.51
C SER A 250 -5.51 -22.36 -13.25
N ALA A 251 -5.92 -23.63 -13.17
CA ALA A 251 -6.55 -24.18 -11.97
C ALA A 251 -5.60 -24.21 -10.76
N VAL A 252 -4.31 -24.55 -11.00
CA VAL A 252 -3.28 -24.49 -9.97
C VAL A 252 -3.01 -23.05 -9.51
N LEU A 253 -2.95 -22.10 -10.42
CA LEU A 253 -2.75 -20.67 -10.07
C LEU A 253 -3.92 -20.16 -9.23
N GLN A 254 -5.16 -20.51 -9.57
CA GLN A 254 -6.35 -20.11 -8.83
C GLN A 254 -6.35 -20.65 -7.39
N SER A 255 -6.06 -21.95 -7.21
CA SER A 255 -5.97 -22.57 -5.88
C SER A 255 -4.78 -21.98 -5.08
N SER A 256 -3.63 -21.78 -5.72
CA SER A 256 -2.46 -21.14 -5.11
C SER A 256 -2.78 -19.70 -4.66
N PHE A 257 -3.55 -18.94 -5.45
CA PHE A 257 -3.98 -17.60 -5.10
C PHE A 257 -4.84 -17.59 -3.84
N VAL A 258 -5.86 -18.46 -3.78
CA VAL A 258 -6.75 -18.57 -2.61
C VAL A 258 -5.95 -18.86 -1.35
N PHE A 259 -5.09 -19.89 -1.38
CA PHE A 259 -4.25 -20.25 -0.25
C PHE A 259 -3.30 -19.14 0.17
N SER A 260 -2.60 -18.57 -0.80
CA SER A 260 -1.59 -17.53 -0.55
C SER A 260 -2.18 -16.25 0.02
N GLN A 261 -3.33 -15.82 -0.51
CA GLN A 261 -4.02 -14.61 -0.02
C GLN A 261 -4.57 -14.80 1.40
N LEU A 262 -5.14 -15.98 1.69
CA LEU A 262 -5.61 -16.29 3.04
C LEU A 262 -4.43 -16.31 4.03
N LEU A 263 -3.34 -16.99 3.67
CA LEU A 263 -2.14 -17.06 4.50
C LEU A 263 -1.52 -15.66 4.70
N ALA A 264 -1.45 -14.83 3.66
CA ALA A 264 -0.93 -13.47 3.74
C ALA A 264 -1.77 -12.60 4.71
N SER A 265 -3.09 -12.70 4.61
CA SER A 265 -4.01 -11.95 5.48
C SER A 265 -3.87 -12.38 6.95
N LEU A 266 -3.78 -13.67 7.21
CA LEU A 266 -3.63 -14.23 8.56
C LEU A 266 -2.24 -13.91 9.16
N ALA A 267 -1.17 -14.16 8.39
CA ALA A 267 0.20 -13.90 8.84
C ALA A 267 0.41 -12.41 9.16
N LEU A 268 -0.08 -11.53 8.27
CA LEU A 268 0.02 -10.11 8.49
C LEU A 268 -0.88 -9.64 9.63
N GLY A 269 -2.08 -10.23 9.81
CA GLY A 269 -2.96 -9.97 10.94
C GLY A 269 -2.32 -10.29 12.28
N ILE A 270 -1.66 -11.45 12.39
CA ILE A 270 -0.91 -11.85 13.59
C ILE A 270 0.29 -10.91 13.81
N ALA A 271 1.05 -10.61 12.74
CA ALA A 271 2.18 -9.71 12.82
C ALA A 271 1.76 -8.29 13.25
N TRP A 272 0.65 -7.79 12.70
CA TRP A 272 0.07 -6.48 13.06
C TRP A 272 -0.38 -6.43 14.51
N TYR A 273 -1.03 -7.47 14.98
CA TYR A 273 -1.44 -7.57 16.40
C TYR A 273 -0.25 -7.52 17.37
N ARG A 274 0.85 -8.20 17.01
CA ARG A 274 2.00 -8.37 17.93
C ARG A 274 3.07 -7.29 17.75
N PHE A 275 3.24 -6.78 16.51
CA PHE A 275 4.41 -5.99 16.12
C PHE A 275 4.08 -4.77 15.26
N HIS A 276 2.85 -4.20 15.33
CA HIS A 276 2.43 -3.12 14.43
C HIS A 276 3.39 -1.92 14.36
N GLU A 277 4.11 -1.61 15.44
CA GLU A 277 5.12 -0.54 15.48
C GLU A 277 6.39 -0.87 14.66
N TYR A 278 6.65 -2.15 14.41
CA TYR A 278 7.87 -2.64 13.75
C TYR A 278 7.64 -3.15 12.33
N VAL A 279 6.40 -3.28 11.90
CA VAL A 279 6.07 -3.78 10.56
C VAL A 279 6.21 -2.64 9.55
N HIS A 280 7.39 -2.51 8.96
CA HIS A 280 7.67 -1.55 7.90
C HIS A 280 7.76 -2.24 6.54
N ILE A 281 7.12 -1.66 5.52
CA ILE A 281 7.12 -2.21 4.15
C ILE A 281 8.55 -2.39 3.60
N GLU A 282 9.47 -1.49 3.92
CA GLU A 282 10.87 -1.57 3.47
C GLU A 282 11.60 -2.80 4.04
N LEU A 283 11.35 -3.13 5.32
CA LEU A 283 11.95 -4.30 5.97
C LEU A 283 11.40 -5.59 5.37
N VAL A 284 10.09 -5.67 5.19
CA VAL A 284 9.43 -6.84 4.57
C VAL A 284 9.94 -7.05 3.14
N PHE A 285 10.10 -5.96 2.38
CA PHE A 285 10.69 -6.04 1.04
C PHE A 285 12.13 -6.56 1.07
N GLN A 286 12.98 -6.05 1.97
CA GLN A 286 14.37 -6.51 2.10
C GLN A 286 14.49 -7.99 2.42
N LEU A 287 13.51 -8.57 3.14
CA LEU A 287 13.46 -10.00 3.43
C LEU A 287 12.93 -10.81 2.23
N LEU A 288 11.86 -10.36 1.60
CA LEU A 288 11.22 -11.09 0.52
C LEU A 288 11.99 -11.01 -0.81
N PHE A 289 12.68 -9.90 -1.06
CA PHE A 289 13.38 -9.67 -2.32
C PHE A 289 14.45 -10.74 -2.64
N PRO A 290 15.40 -11.09 -1.74
CA PRO A 290 16.40 -12.10 -2.04
C PRO A 290 15.78 -13.48 -2.30
N ILE A 291 14.72 -13.82 -1.57
CA ILE A 291 14.02 -15.09 -1.74
C ILE A 291 13.36 -15.14 -3.13
N MET A 292 12.70 -14.06 -3.53
CA MET A 292 12.08 -13.95 -4.84
C MET A 292 13.11 -14.01 -5.97
N ALA A 293 14.22 -13.26 -5.87
CA ALA A 293 15.27 -13.24 -6.87
C ALA A 293 15.90 -14.63 -7.03
N THR A 294 16.24 -15.29 -5.92
CA THR A 294 16.80 -16.65 -5.93
C THR A 294 15.80 -17.66 -6.49
N GLY A 295 14.52 -17.58 -6.08
CA GLY A 295 13.49 -18.49 -6.55
C GLY A 295 13.24 -18.38 -8.06
N PHE A 296 13.25 -17.17 -8.63
CA PHE A 296 13.15 -16.97 -10.07
C PHE A 296 14.37 -17.54 -10.80
N LEU A 297 15.57 -17.34 -10.26
CA LEU A 297 16.80 -17.86 -10.86
C LEU A 297 16.80 -19.41 -10.89
N LEU A 298 16.24 -20.04 -9.86
CA LEU A 298 16.18 -21.50 -9.75
C LEU A 298 15.02 -22.12 -10.54
N MET A 299 14.01 -21.34 -10.94
CA MET A 299 12.80 -21.84 -11.60
C MET A 299 13.05 -22.70 -12.86
N PRO A 300 14.04 -22.38 -13.75
CA PRO A 300 14.32 -23.20 -14.92
C PRO A 300 14.92 -24.57 -14.60
N PHE A 301 15.62 -24.70 -13.47
CA PHE A 301 16.38 -25.90 -13.11
C PHE A 301 15.55 -26.95 -12.36
N PHE A 302 14.41 -26.55 -11.78
CA PHE A 302 13.58 -27.41 -10.95
C PHE A 302 12.26 -27.77 -11.65
N GLY A 303 11.70 -28.91 -11.25
CA GLY A 303 10.47 -29.48 -11.81
C GLY A 303 9.19 -28.74 -11.42
N TYR A 304 8.06 -29.32 -11.82
CA TYR A 304 6.72 -28.75 -11.66
C TYR A 304 6.37 -28.37 -10.21
N SER A 305 6.67 -29.24 -9.24
CA SER A 305 6.35 -29.00 -7.82
C SER A 305 7.03 -27.75 -7.27
N TYR A 306 8.29 -27.53 -7.65
CA TYR A 306 9.00 -26.31 -7.26
C TYR A 306 8.35 -25.07 -7.86
N ARG A 307 7.98 -25.11 -9.15
CA ARG A 307 7.34 -23.99 -9.85
C ARG A 307 6.03 -23.60 -9.17
N VAL A 308 5.19 -24.58 -8.82
CA VAL A 308 3.93 -24.35 -8.10
C VAL A 308 4.18 -23.74 -6.72
N ALA A 309 5.11 -24.29 -5.95
CA ALA A 309 5.46 -23.76 -4.62
C ALA A 309 5.99 -22.33 -4.71
N PHE A 310 6.85 -22.05 -5.68
CA PHE A 310 7.40 -20.71 -5.87
C PHE A 310 6.35 -19.70 -6.35
N ILE A 311 5.45 -20.09 -7.23
CA ILE A 311 4.31 -19.25 -7.64
C ILE A 311 3.42 -18.92 -6.45
N SER A 312 3.09 -19.91 -5.61
CA SER A 312 2.30 -19.71 -4.40
C SER A 312 2.98 -18.74 -3.42
N PHE A 313 4.30 -18.88 -3.25
CA PHE A 313 5.08 -17.94 -2.44
C PHE A 313 5.08 -16.52 -3.03
N SER A 314 5.18 -16.38 -4.35
CA SER A 314 5.13 -15.08 -5.03
C SER A 314 3.80 -14.38 -4.83
N LEU A 315 2.70 -15.13 -4.88
CA LEU A 315 1.35 -14.63 -4.60
C LEU A 315 1.17 -14.19 -3.14
N PHE A 316 1.71 -14.98 -2.21
CA PHE A 316 1.76 -14.62 -0.80
C PHE A 316 2.52 -13.30 -0.59
N ALA A 317 3.71 -13.19 -1.16
CA ALA A 317 4.53 -11.98 -1.06
C ALA A 317 3.83 -10.75 -1.65
N PHE A 318 3.19 -10.89 -2.82
CA PHE A 318 2.41 -9.82 -3.43
C PHE A 318 1.23 -9.41 -2.54
N GLY A 319 0.50 -10.36 -1.96
CA GLY A 319 -0.61 -10.09 -1.03
C GLY A 319 -0.18 -9.29 0.19
N VAL A 320 0.91 -9.70 0.85
CA VAL A 320 1.49 -8.99 2.00
C VAL A 320 1.90 -7.57 1.59
N MET A 321 2.66 -7.43 0.50
CA MET A 321 3.16 -6.13 0.03
C MET A 321 2.04 -5.19 -0.39
N SER A 322 0.97 -5.70 -0.99
CA SER A 322 -0.20 -4.93 -1.41
C SER A 322 -0.95 -4.32 -0.21
N ILE A 323 -1.17 -5.09 0.86
CA ILE A 323 -1.81 -4.59 2.09
C ILE A 323 -0.92 -3.56 2.78
N LEU A 324 0.37 -3.84 2.93
CA LEU A 324 1.32 -2.91 3.55
C LEU A 324 1.44 -1.60 2.78
N MET A 325 1.38 -1.65 1.45
CA MET A 325 1.38 -0.44 0.64
C MET A 325 0.13 0.41 0.87
N GLN A 326 -1.05 -0.21 0.94
CA GLN A 326 -2.29 0.52 1.27
C GLN A 326 -2.16 1.22 2.61
N LEU A 327 -1.66 0.53 3.64
CA LEU A 327 -1.42 1.11 4.97
C LEU A 327 -0.38 2.25 4.92
N ALA A 328 0.72 2.08 4.19
CA ALA A 328 1.73 3.12 4.03
C ALA A 328 1.16 4.37 3.34
N CYS A 329 0.28 4.21 2.35
CA CYS A 329 -0.41 5.32 1.70
C CYS A 329 -1.35 6.06 2.67
N LEU A 330 -2.13 5.32 3.48
CA LEU A 330 -3.02 5.90 4.49
C LEU A 330 -2.23 6.66 5.56
N GLN A 331 -1.17 6.05 6.11
CA GLN A 331 -0.30 6.67 7.09
C GLN A 331 0.36 7.95 6.56
N LYS A 332 0.80 7.92 5.29
CA LYS A 332 1.41 9.10 4.67
C LYS A 332 0.37 10.19 4.39
N SER A 333 -0.83 9.82 3.98
CA SER A 333 -1.95 10.74 3.81
C SER A 333 -2.26 11.48 5.12
N GLU A 334 -2.33 10.76 6.23
CA GLU A 334 -2.57 11.32 7.56
C GLU A 334 -1.42 12.24 7.99
N SER A 335 -0.17 11.80 7.89
CA SER A 335 1.00 12.58 8.30
C SER A 335 1.19 13.88 7.51
N LEU A 336 0.73 13.94 6.27
CA LEU A 336 0.82 15.10 5.38
C LEU A 336 -0.47 15.93 5.34
N HIS A 337 -1.56 15.47 5.99
CA HIS A 337 -2.88 16.09 5.93
C HIS A 337 -3.39 16.25 4.48
N VAL A 338 -3.13 15.25 3.63
CA VAL A 338 -3.52 15.20 2.21
C VAL A 338 -4.64 14.19 2.02
N ASP A 339 -5.59 14.46 1.11
CA ASP A 339 -6.67 13.53 0.81
C ASP A 339 -6.11 12.17 0.36
N PRO A 340 -6.49 11.05 1.01
CA PRO A 340 -6.06 9.70 0.66
C PRO A 340 -6.24 9.33 -0.81
N ILE A 341 -7.29 9.86 -1.45
CA ILE A 341 -7.55 9.61 -2.89
C ILE A 341 -6.36 10.05 -3.75
N ILE A 342 -5.67 11.13 -3.38
CA ILE A 342 -4.53 11.62 -4.15
C ILE A 342 -3.34 10.70 -3.96
N VAL A 343 -3.00 10.37 -2.70
CA VAL A 343 -1.85 9.53 -2.40
C VAL A 343 -2.06 8.12 -2.97
N VAL A 344 -3.17 7.50 -2.63
CA VAL A 344 -3.51 6.15 -3.11
C VAL A 344 -3.66 6.12 -4.62
N GLY A 345 -4.33 7.11 -5.22
CA GLY A 345 -4.56 7.17 -6.66
C GLY A 345 -3.26 7.23 -7.46
N VAL A 346 -2.29 8.04 -7.05
CA VAL A 346 -1.00 8.09 -7.74
C VAL A 346 -0.24 6.76 -7.57
N PHE A 347 -0.15 6.24 -6.35
CA PHE A 347 0.65 5.04 -6.10
C PHE A 347 0.02 3.76 -6.65
N ALA A 348 -1.29 3.56 -6.47
CA ALA A 348 -1.99 2.45 -7.09
C ALA A 348 -1.95 2.56 -8.62
N GLY A 349 -2.08 3.76 -9.18
CA GLY A 349 -1.93 4.01 -10.60
C GLY A 349 -0.61 3.47 -11.15
N PHE A 350 0.52 3.75 -10.49
CA PHE A 350 1.83 3.22 -10.90
C PHE A 350 1.92 1.70 -10.77
N VAL A 351 1.45 1.13 -9.66
CA VAL A 351 1.47 -0.33 -9.43
C VAL A 351 0.64 -1.05 -10.48
N TYR A 352 -0.60 -0.61 -10.74
CA TYR A 352 -1.47 -1.25 -11.71
C TYR A 352 -1.05 -0.99 -13.16
N SER A 353 -0.37 0.12 -13.47
CA SER A 353 0.27 0.32 -14.77
C SER A 353 1.41 -0.66 -15.00
N SER A 354 2.22 -0.92 -13.97
CA SER A 354 3.27 -1.95 -14.02
C SER A 354 2.68 -3.35 -14.21
N MET A 355 1.58 -3.67 -13.52
CA MET A 355 0.84 -4.92 -13.72
C MET A 355 0.31 -5.04 -15.15
N THR A 356 -0.24 -3.96 -15.70
CA THR A 356 -0.72 -3.94 -17.09
C THR A 356 0.42 -4.22 -18.08
N ALA A 357 1.59 -3.62 -17.86
CA ALA A 357 2.78 -3.92 -18.66
C ALA A 357 3.21 -5.39 -18.54
N GLY A 358 3.18 -5.96 -17.33
CA GLY A 358 3.43 -7.38 -17.09
C GLY A 358 2.46 -8.30 -17.84
N PHE A 359 1.16 -7.93 -17.87
CA PHE A 359 0.14 -8.68 -18.60
C PHE A 359 0.40 -8.71 -20.11
N VAL A 360 0.78 -7.56 -20.70
CA VAL A 360 1.16 -7.47 -22.12
C VAL A 360 2.40 -8.31 -22.43
N VAL A 361 3.44 -8.19 -21.60
CA VAL A 361 4.66 -8.99 -21.77
C VAL A 361 4.37 -10.48 -21.66
N GLY A 362 3.58 -10.90 -20.65
CA GLY A 362 3.20 -12.29 -20.48
C GLY A 362 2.42 -12.86 -21.66
N HIS A 363 1.52 -12.07 -22.25
CA HIS A 363 0.78 -12.46 -23.46
C HIS A 363 1.71 -12.55 -24.68
N ALA A 364 2.60 -11.59 -24.89
CA ALA A 364 3.56 -11.62 -25.99
C ALA A 364 4.48 -12.84 -25.94
N LEU A 365 4.79 -13.34 -24.74
CA LEU A 365 5.58 -14.55 -24.54
C LEU A 365 4.81 -15.85 -24.88
N GLN A 366 3.47 -15.82 -24.94
CA GLN A 366 2.64 -16.97 -25.34
C GLN A 366 2.75 -17.30 -26.83
N GLY A 367 3.00 -16.28 -27.69
CA GLY A 367 3.03 -16.42 -29.16
C GLY A 367 4.21 -17.22 -29.72
N GLY A 368 5.20 -17.60 -28.90
CA GLY A 368 6.29 -18.49 -29.28
C GLY A 368 5.91 -19.96 -29.10
N SER A 369 5.94 -20.75 -30.18
CA SER A 369 5.51 -22.13 -30.21
C SER A 369 6.25 -23.09 -29.25
N ASP A 370 7.38 -22.65 -28.68
CA ASP A 370 8.19 -23.42 -27.72
C ASP A 370 8.61 -22.55 -26.54
N PHE A 371 7.72 -22.40 -25.56
CA PHE A 371 8.10 -21.81 -24.27
C PHE A 371 9.02 -22.78 -23.50
N GLY A 372 10.21 -23.00 -24.06
CA GLY A 372 11.21 -23.91 -23.56
C GLY A 372 12.07 -23.33 -22.45
N PHE A 373 12.99 -24.13 -21.94
CA PHE A 373 13.95 -23.80 -20.88
C PHE A 373 14.68 -22.45 -21.12
N ALA A 374 15.05 -22.16 -22.37
CA ALA A 374 15.74 -20.91 -22.73
C ALA A 374 14.91 -19.66 -22.44
N HIS A 375 13.61 -19.68 -22.73
CA HIS A 375 12.71 -18.55 -22.48
C HIS A 375 12.49 -18.33 -20.97
N LEU A 376 12.34 -19.42 -20.20
CA LEU A 376 12.25 -19.33 -18.73
C LEU A 376 13.55 -18.77 -18.14
N LEU A 377 14.70 -19.15 -18.67
CA LEU A 377 15.99 -18.65 -18.22
C LEU A 377 16.13 -17.14 -18.52
N VAL A 378 15.79 -16.71 -19.73
CA VAL A 378 15.82 -15.28 -20.11
C VAL A 378 14.85 -14.49 -19.25
N LEU A 379 13.63 -14.98 -19.05
CA LEU A 379 12.65 -14.34 -18.17
C LEU A 379 13.18 -14.20 -16.74
N ALA A 380 13.72 -15.30 -16.17
CA ALA A 380 14.30 -15.30 -14.84
C ALA A 380 15.46 -14.29 -14.71
N LEU A 381 16.36 -14.24 -15.71
CA LEU A 381 17.45 -13.28 -15.71
C LEU A 381 16.96 -11.84 -15.78
N VAL A 382 16.02 -11.52 -16.70
CA VAL A 382 15.44 -10.17 -16.81
C VAL A 382 14.78 -9.75 -15.49
N LEU A 383 14.04 -10.65 -14.85
CA LEU A 383 13.37 -10.38 -13.58
C LEU A 383 14.37 -10.18 -12.44
N VAL A 384 15.40 -11.04 -12.34
CA VAL A 384 16.45 -10.90 -11.33
C VAL A 384 17.23 -9.60 -11.52
N TYR A 385 17.61 -9.27 -12.75
CA TYR A 385 18.28 -8.00 -13.03
C TYR A 385 17.38 -6.79 -12.75
N GLY A 386 16.12 -6.82 -13.18
CA GLY A 386 15.16 -5.76 -12.91
C GLY A 386 14.93 -5.53 -11.42
N LEU A 387 14.70 -6.61 -10.67
CA LEU A 387 14.56 -6.54 -9.21
C LEU A 387 15.85 -6.09 -8.52
N SER A 388 17.01 -6.57 -8.99
CA SER A 388 18.32 -6.15 -8.47
C SER A 388 18.59 -4.67 -8.72
N ALA A 389 18.24 -4.16 -9.90
CA ALA A 389 18.36 -2.74 -10.21
C ALA A 389 17.48 -1.88 -9.30
N VAL A 390 16.23 -2.31 -9.05
CA VAL A 390 15.32 -1.65 -8.10
C VAL A 390 15.90 -1.66 -6.68
N PHE A 391 16.40 -2.82 -6.22
CA PHE A 391 17.01 -2.94 -4.90
C PHE A 391 18.27 -2.06 -4.77
N PHE A 392 19.14 -2.06 -5.79
CA PHE A 392 20.34 -1.23 -5.82
C PHE A 392 20.00 0.26 -5.83
N ALA A 393 19.03 0.68 -6.63
CA ALA A 393 18.55 2.06 -6.66
C ALA A 393 18.01 2.51 -5.28
N ILE A 394 17.29 1.62 -4.59
CA ILE A 394 16.83 1.86 -3.22
C ILE A 394 18.01 2.05 -2.26
N LYS A 395 19.00 1.13 -2.30
CA LYS A 395 20.14 1.12 -1.38
C LYS A 395 21.15 2.25 -1.68
N PHE A 396 21.42 2.52 -2.95
CA PHE A 396 22.38 3.56 -3.37
C PHE A 396 21.90 4.95 -2.98
N ARG A 397 20.63 5.26 -3.19
CA ARG A 397 20.05 6.53 -2.78
C ARG A 397 19.93 6.70 -1.26
N TRP A 398 19.91 5.59 -0.51
CA TRP A 398 20.00 5.63 0.96
C TRP A 398 21.38 6.07 1.44
N ARG A 399 22.42 5.76 0.68
CA ARG A 399 23.80 6.18 0.97
C ARG A 399 24.03 7.66 0.62
N GLU A 400 23.41 8.15 -0.46
CA GLU A 400 23.43 9.56 -0.82
C GLU A 400 22.52 10.44 0.07
N SER A 401 21.46 9.86 0.65
CA SER A 401 20.56 10.57 1.60
C SER A 401 21.10 10.65 3.01
N LYS A 402 22.25 10.06 3.29
CA LYS A 402 23.14 10.48 4.38
C LYS A 402 24.21 11.36 3.75
N PRO A 403 24.04 12.68 3.71
CA PRO A 403 25.18 13.51 3.38
C PRO A 403 26.20 13.25 4.48
N ALA A 404 27.34 12.68 4.09
CA ALA A 404 28.55 12.94 4.82
C ALA A 404 28.71 14.48 4.78
N GLY A 405 28.20 15.16 5.83
CA GLY A 405 28.33 16.59 5.92
C GLY A 405 27.14 17.46 5.47
N ALA A 406 25.91 16.95 5.27
CA ALA A 406 24.72 17.80 5.33
C ALA A 406 24.38 18.06 6.79
N VAL A 407 25.23 18.76 7.41
CA VAL A 407 24.93 19.64 8.49
C VAL A 407 24.37 20.91 7.87
N ASP A 408 23.01 20.93 7.73
CA ASP A 408 22.24 22.02 8.27
C ASP A 408 22.62 23.44 7.83
N GLY A 409 22.11 23.92 6.73
CA GLY A 409 22.00 25.35 6.47
C GLY A 409 20.96 26.08 7.34
N GLU A 410 20.15 25.35 8.16
CA GLU A 410 19.26 25.97 9.17
C GLU A 410 19.78 25.84 10.62
N VAL A 411 20.94 25.24 10.81
CA VAL A 411 21.53 24.96 12.15
C VAL A 411 22.79 25.76 12.39
N GLU A 412 23.24 26.58 11.46
CA GLU A 412 24.39 27.46 11.73
C GLU A 412 24.04 28.52 12.77
N GLY A 413 22.82 29.09 12.73
CA GLY A 413 22.35 30.01 13.76
C GLY A 413 22.17 29.33 15.14
N ALA A 414 21.50 28.17 15.17
CA ALA A 414 21.28 27.43 16.41
C ALA A 414 22.54 26.81 17.01
N ARG A 415 23.56 26.48 16.19
CA ARG A 415 24.87 26.05 16.69
C ARG A 415 25.65 27.15 17.37
N ASP A 416 25.55 28.36 16.87
CA ASP A 416 26.21 29.52 17.47
C ASP A 416 25.57 29.87 18.81
N VAL A 417 24.26 29.83 18.91
CA VAL A 417 23.51 30.06 20.16
C VAL A 417 23.76 28.96 21.19
N CYS A 418 23.68 27.67 20.81
CA CYS A 418 24.00 26.57 21.71
C CYS A 418 25.43 26.59 22.18
N GLY A 419 26.37 26.96 21.32
CA GLY A 419 27.79 27.11 21.65
C GLY A 419 28.05 28.30 22.60
N ALA A 420 27.31 29.40 22.46
CA ALA A 420 27.39 30.53 23.36
C ALA A 420 26.86 30.18 24.77
N ILE A 421 25.67 29.59 24.85
CA ILE A 421 25.05 29.13 26.10
C ILE A 421 25.96 28.12 26.81
N ALA A 422 26.55 27.15 26.09
CA ALA A 422 27.42 26.15 26.65
C ALA A 422 28.71 26.74 27.24
N ARG A 423 29.25 27.78 26.60
CA ARG A 423 30.43 28.51 27.11
C ARG A 423 30.08 29.34 28.34
N ASP A 424 28.98 30.09 28.32
CA ASP A 424 28.54 30.92 29.45
C ASP A 424 28.20 30.08 30.68
N ALA A 425 27.60 28.91 30.50
CA ALA A 425 27.28 27.98 31.58
C ALA A 425 28.44 27.08 32.00
N GLY A 426 29.60 27.19 31.38
CA GLY A 426 30.77 26.39 31.71
C GLY A 426 30.58 24.86 31.52
N LEU A 427 29.90 24.47 30.45
CA LEU A 427 29.69 23.07 30.12
C LEU A 427 31.01 22.46 29.61
N SER A 428 31.34 21.23 30.07
CA SER A 428 32.46 20.48 29.54
C SER A 428 32.17 20.03 28.08
N ALA A 429 33.19 19.66 27.34
CA ALA A 429 33.03 19.20 25.95
C ALA A 429 31.99 18.07 25.83
N ARG A 430 31.96 17.14 26.77
CA ARG A 430 30.99 16.04 26.78
C ARG A 430 29.58 16.47 27.18
N GLU A 431 29.48 17.40 28.11
CA GLU A 431 28.19 18.01 28.47
C GLU A 431 27.64 18.85 27.32
N THR A 432 28.47 19.53 26.55
CA THR A 432 28.08 20.28 25.35
C THR A 432 27.53 19.35 24.26
N GLU A 433 28.14 18.19 24.04
CA GLU A 433 27.62 17.17 23.12
C GLU A 433 26.24 16.67 23.55
N VAL A 434 26.06 16.34 24.84
CA VAL A 434 24.78 15.90 25.41
C VAL A 434 23.75 17.01 25.34
N PHE A 435 24.10 18.26 25.66
CA PHE A 435 23.26 19.44 25.60
C PHE A 435 22.74 19.68 24.17
N GLY A 436 23.59 19.63 23.16
CA GLY A 436 23.17 19.77 21.76
C GLY A 436 22.21 18.67 21.30
N LEU A 437 22.24 17.47 21.89
CA LEU A 437 21.28 16.41 21.63
C LEU A 437 19.95 16.62 22.39
N ILE A 438 20.00 17.17 23.61
CA ILE A 438 18.81 17.54 24.38
C ILE A 438 18.01 18.62 23.65
N VAL A 439 18.68 19.69 23.20
CA VAL A 439 18.05 20.78 22.42
C VAL A 439 17.39 20.27 21.14
N LYS A 440 17.99 19.27 20.49
CA LYS A 440 17.39 18.58 19.34
C LYS A 440 16.23 17.65 19.72
N GLY A 441 15.74 17.67 20.94
CA GLY A 441 14.61 16.89 21.40
C GLY A 441 14.90 15.40 21.63
N ARG A 442 16.18 14.95 21.55
CA ARG A 442 16.53 13.52 21.68
C ARG A 442 16.32 13.02 23.11
N ASP A 443 15.93 11.75 23.21
CA ASP A 443 15.71 11.07 24.50
C ASP A 443 16.99 10.43 25.04
N LEU A 444 16.97 10.06 26.31
CA LEU A 444 18.09 9.47 27.02
C LEU A 444 18.62 8.17 26.36
N PRO A 445 17.77 7.21 25.92
CA PRO A 445 18.25 6.03 25.20
C PRO A 445 19.01 6.37 23.91
N TYR A 446 18.44 7.27 23.10
CA TYR A 446 19.08 7.70 21.85
C TYR A 446 20.46 8.37 22.09
N ILE A 447 20.55 9.22 23.13
CA ILE A 447 21.82 9.89 23.50
C ILE A 447 22.86 8.87 23.93
N ALA A 448 22.47 7.87 24.73
CA ALA A 448 23.34 6.80 25.20
C ALA A 448 23.89 5.99 24.01
N ASP A 449 23.05 5.58 23.09
CA ASP A 449 23.42 4.81 21.90
C ASP A 449 24.32 5.63 20.96
N LYS A 450 23.98 6.90 20.74
CA LYS A 450 24.74 7.77 19.82
C LYS A 450 26.13 8.12 20.35
N LEU A 451 26.26 8.31 21.64
CA LEU A 451 27.52 8.66 22.29
C LEU A 451 28.33 7.44 22.80
N VAL A 452 27.76 6.22 22.57
CA VAL A 452 28.38 4.95 22.99
C VAL A 452 28.70 4.93 24.49
N VAL A 453 27.73 5.35 25.33
CA VAL A 453 27.86 5.39 26.79
C VAL A 453 26.62 4.77 27.46
N SER A 454 26.79 4.43 28.77
CA SER A 454 25.65 3.88 29.51
C SER A 454 24.53 4.92 29.73
N LYS A 455 23.28 4.46 29.84
CA LYS A 455 22.12 5.33 30.18
C LYS A 455 22.35 6.08 31.49
N ASN A 456 23.04 5.48 32.46
CA ASN A 456 23.37 6.12 33.72
C ASN A 456 24.40 7.25 33.56
N THR A 457 25.40 7.08 32.68
CA THR A 457 26.36 8.12 32.33
C THR A 457 25.69 9.33 31.72
N VAL A 458 24.77 9.10 30.77
CA VAL A 458 23.97 10.19 30.17
C VAL A 458 23.12 10.90 31.22
N ARG A 459 22.48 10.14 32.13
CA ARG A 459 21.68 10.73 33.23
C ARG A 459 22.50 11.63 34.13
N THR A 460 23.76 11.24 34.42
CA THR A 460 24.70 12.06 35.20
C THR A 460 25.05 13.34 34.46
N HIS A 461 25.36 13.26 33.16
CA HIS A 461 25.64 14.47 32.36
C HIS A 461 24.42 15.39 32.30
N MET A 462 23.20 14.85 32.06
CA MET A 462 21.98 15.65 32.08
C MET A 462 21.76 16.36 33.41
N LYS A 463 21.95 15.67 34.52
CA LYS A 463 21.87 16.29 35.87
C LYS A 463 22.83 17.45 36.02
N ASN A 464 24.10 17.30 35.60
CA ASN A 464 25.10 18.33 35.67
C ASN A 464 24.74 19.53 34.77
N ILE A 465 24.27 19.28 33.57
CA ILE A 465 23.80 20.30 32.64
C ILE A 465 22.66 21.11 33.26
N TYR A 466 21.66 20.43 33.85
CA TYR A 466 20.52 21.12 34.48
C TYR A 466 20.95 22.00 35.64
N VAL A 467 21.90 21.53 36.47
CA VAL A 467 22.44 22.34 37.55
C VAL A 467 23.18 23.55 37.03
N LYS A 468 24.03 23.39 36.00
CA LYS A 468 24.84 24.49 35.44
C LYS A 468 23.98 25.53 34.67
N LEU A 469 22.89 25.11 34.05
CA LEU A 469 21.95 26.00 33.34
C LEU A 469 20.87 26.59 34.25
N GLY A 470 20.76 26.12 35.54
CA GLY A 470 19.72 26.57 36.45
C GLY A 470 18.32 26.13 36.06
N VAL A 471 18.18 24.98 35.38
CA VAL A 471 16.90 24.41 34.86
C VAL A 471 16.64 23.05 35.50
N HIS A 472 15.37 22.61 35.50
CA HIS A 472 14.96 21.38 36.19
C HIS A 472 14.40 20.33 35.25
N SER A 473 14.16 20.67 33.97
CA SER A 473 13.55 19.77 32.99
C SER A 473 14.16 19.91 31.61
N LYS A 474 14.00 18.88 30.80
CA LYS A 474 14.38 18.89 29.37
C LYS A 474 13.63 20.01 28.61
N GLN A 475 12.38 20.27 28.96
CA GLN A 475 11.57 21.28 28.31
C GLN A 475 12.12 22.68 28.60
N GLU A 476 12.49 22.95 29.85
CA GLU A 476 13.09 24.24 30.24
C GLU A 476 14.44 24.49 29.53
N VAL A 477 15.23 23.45 29.22
CA VAL A 477 16.43 23.57 28.39
C VAL A 477 16.09 24.03 26.98
N ILE A 478 15.04 23.49 26.38
CA ILE A 478 14.60 23.86 25.03
C ILE A 478 14.06 25.29 25.04
N ASP A 479 13.21 25.62 25.99
CA ASP A 479 12.60 26.95 26.14
C ASP A 479 13.68 28.04 26.39
N LEU A 480 14.75 27.71 27.10
CA LEU A 480 15.88 28.60 27.33
C LEU A 480 16.62 28.91 26.01
N VAL A 481 16.85 27.90 25.16
CA VAL A 481 17.48 28.12 23.85
C VAL A 481 16.58 28.93 22.92
N ASP A 482 15.28 28.61 22.88
CA ASP A 482 14.28 29.36 22.08
C ASP A 482 14.18 30.83 22.52
N ALA A 483 14.35 31.13 23.82
CA ALA A 483 14.38 32.50 24.35
C ALA A 483 15.66 33.26 23.96
N PHE A 484 16.78 32.55 23.81
CA PHE A 484 18.04 33.13 23.34
C PHE A 484 18.05 33.40 21.83
N GLU A 485 17.39 32.54 21.02
CA GLU A 485 17.25 32.75 19.56
C GLU A 485 16.34 33.93 19.18
N LYS A 486 15.47 34.35 20.10
CA LYS A 486 14.56 35.48 19.90
C LYS A 486 15.13 36.85 20.32
N ARG A 487 16.34 36.87 20.89
CA ARG A 487 17.07 38.08 21.26
C ARG A 487 18.04 38.50 20.16
#